data_185053cf5fd694fd3557714f64640820
#
_entry.id   185053cf5fd694fd3557714f64640820
#
_cell.length_a   1.000
_cell.length_b   1.000
_cell.length_c   1.000
_cell.angle_alpha   90.00
_cell.angle_beta   90.00
_cell.angle_gamma   90.00
#
_symmetry.space_group_name_H-M   'P 1'
#
loop_
_entity.id
_entity.type
_entity.pdbx_description
1 polymer ?
#
loop_
_entity_poly.entity_id
_entity_poly.type
_entity_poly.pdbx_seq_one_letter_code
_entity_poly.pdbx_strand_id
1 'polypeptide(L)'
;MLHRQDLNPEVADIVLHSTWDTQASVHVFNDEGWFTGREIPALLHAHVYSGFKYQLIDLRRIPAHKVTKICFCGDHDDLCRLRIQLNEALGDRAHLTFSAVDCLEVLPVGCNKGSALAVLSDHLGLTMQDCMAFGDAMNDHEMLSSVGRGLIMGNAMPQLIAALPHLPVIGHCRNEAVSHFLTHWLDKNNLPYSPE
;
A
#
# COMPACT_ATOMS: atom_id res chain seq x y z
N MET A 1 14.87 -11.46 -5.80
CA MET A 1 14.09 -10.88 -4.68
C MET A 1 15.09 -10.26 -3.71
N LEU A 2 14.99 -8.95 -3.41
CA LEU A 2 15.92 -8.27 -2.51
C LEU A 2 15.53 -8.44 -1.04
N HIS A 3 14.23 -8.43 -0.75
CA HIS A 3 13.70 -8.55 0.60
C HIS A 3 12.30 -9.18 0.57
N ARG A 4 11.95 -9.92 1.61
CA ARG A 4 10.63 -10.49 1.84
C ARG A 4 10.32 -10.43 3.33
N GLN A 5 9.10 -10.04 3.65
CA GLN A 5 8.58 -10.08 5.00
C GLN A 5 7.14 -10.62 4.95
N ASP A 6 6.91 -11.73 5.63
CA ASP A 6 5.58 -12.34 5.75
C ASP A 6 4.90 -11.87 7.04
N LEU A 7 3.57 -11.94 7.06
CA LEU A 7 2.80 -11.76 8.29
C LEU A 7 3.23 -12.79 9.34
N ASN A 8 3.22 -12.36 10.60
CA ASN A 8 3.32 -13.33 11.69
C ASN A 8 2.22 -14.39 11.53
N PRO A 9 2.54 -15.70 11.54
CA PRO A 9 1.56 -16.76 11.34
C PRO A 9 0.36 -16.70 12.30
N GLU A 10 0.56 -16.29 13.55
CA GLU A 10 -0.55 -16.11 14.51
C GLU A 10 -1.48 -14.97 14.09
N VAL A 11 -0.94 -13.89 13.54
CA VAL A 11 -1.73 -12.77 13.01
C VAL A 11 -2.53 -13.23 11.80
N ALA A 12 -1.89 -13.91 10.85
CA ALA A 12 -2.57 -14.43 9.67
C ALA A 12 -3.69 -15.42 10.07
N ASP A 13 -3.43 -16.28 11.05
CA ASP A 13 -4.40 -17.25 11.57
C ASP A 13 -5.61 -16.55 12.20
N ILE A 14 -5.38 -15.55 13.05
CA ILE A 14 -6.46 -14.74 13.66
C ILE A 14 -7.29 -14.07 12.56
N VAL A 15 -6.66 -13.43 11.58
CA VAL A 15 -7.38 -12.69 10.54
C VAL A 15 -8.21 -13.59 9.64
N LEU A 16 -7.69 -14.79 9.30
CA LEU A 16 -8.35 -15.72 8.38
C LEU A 16 -9.42 -16.59 9.03
N HIS A 17 -9.30 -16.86 10.33
CA HIS A 17 -10.20 -17.83 11.02
C HIS A 17 -11.16 -17.16 12.02
N SER A 18 -10.97 -15.89 12.37
CA SER A 18 -11.96 -15.16 13.18
C SER A 18 -13.15 -14.72 12.34
N THR A 19 -14.28 -14.51 13.01
CA THR A 19 -15.46 -13.90 12.38
C THR A 19 -15.41 -12.40 12.61
N TRP A 20 -15.43 -11.66 11.52
CA TRP A 20 -15.45 -10.20 11.51
C TRP A 20 -16.83 -9.69 11.12
N ASP A 21 -17.34 -8.68 11.85
CA ASP A 21 -18.60 -8.01 11.48
C ASP A 21 -18.34 -7.03 10.32
N THR A 22 -18.32 -7.58 9.11
CA THR A 22 -18.05 -6.84 7.88
C THR A 22 -18.66 -7.52 6.65
N GLN A 23 -19.01 -6.71 5.65
CA GLN A 23 -19.37 -7.17 4.30
C GLN A 23 -18.20 -7.13 3.32
N ALA A 24 -17.03 -6.66 3.76
CA ALA A 24 -15.83 -6.57 2.93
C ALA A 24 -15.41 -7.92 2.36
N SER A 25 -14.84 -7.91 1.19
CA SER A 25 -14.19 -9.09 0.62
C SER A 25 -12.77 -9.22 1.17
N VAL A 26 -12.38 -10.44 1.48
CA VAL A 26 -11.03 -10.76 1.96
C VAL A 26 -10.18 -11.22 0.79
N HIS A 27 -8.99 -10.65 0.69
CA HIS A 27 -7.99 -10.96 -0.32
C HIS A 27 -6.68 -11.31 0.36
N VAL A 28 -6.10 -12.43 0.02
CA VAL A 28 -4.83 -12.91 0.57
C VAL A 28 -3.77 -12.92 -0.53
N PHE A 29 -2.59 -12.43 -0.21
CA PHE A 29 -1.45 -12.39 -1.11
C PHE A 29 -0.28 -13.19 -0.54
N ASN A 30 0.37 -13.94 -1.40
CA ASN A 30 1.62 -14.64 -1.13
C ASN A 30 2.44 -14.80 -2.42
N ASP A 31 3.52 -15.58 -2.38
CA ASP A 31 4.37 -15.86 -3.54
C ASP A 31 3.70 -16.72 -4.64
N GLU A 32 2.61 -17.39 -4.32
CA GLU A 32 1.82 -18.17 -5.28
C GLU A 32 0.75 -17.32 -6.00
N GLY A 33 0.47 -16.11 -5.47
CA GLY A 33 -0.43 -15.17 -6.11
C GLY A 33 -1.42 -14.44 -5.20
N TRP A 34 -2.56 -14.14 -5.76
CA TRP A 34 -3.68 -13.44 -5.15
C TRP A 34 -4.89 -14.36 -5.03
N PHE A 35 -5.46 -14.45 -3.84
CA PHE A 35 -6.54 -15.37 -3.51
C PHE A 35 -7.71 -14.63 -2.87
N THR A 36 -8.93 -15.09 -3.17
CA THR A 36 -10.16 -14.61 -2.53
C THR A 36 -11.19 -15.76 -2.46
N GLY A 37 -12.10 -15.63 -1.50
CA GLY A 37 -13.16 -16.63 -1.28
C GLY A 37 -14.41 -16.40 -2.13
N ARG A 38 -14.53 -15.28 -2.85
CA ARG A 38 -15.69 -14.94 -3.68
C ARG A 38 -15.30 -14.22 -4.97
N GLU A 39 -16.15 -14.32 -5.98
CA GLU A 39 -15.96 -13.60 -7.23
C GLU A 39 -16.20 -12.09 -7.07
N ILE A 40 -15.28 -11.28 -7.64
CA ILE A 40 -15.38 -9.83 -7.69
C ILE A 40 -14.93 -9.38 -9.08
N PRO A 41 -15.78 -9.48 -10.10
CA PRO A 41 -15.39 -9.20 -11.49
C PRO A 41 -14.82 -7.80 -11.73
N ALA A 42 -15.29 -6.81 -10.95
CA ALA A 42 -14.80 -5.42 -11.04
C ALA A 42 -13.29 -5.32 -10.77
N LEU A 43 -12.75 -6.11 -9.83
CA LEU A 43 -11.31 -6.12 -9.55
C LEU A 43 -10.50 -6.72 -10.69
N LEU A 44 -11.01 -7.75 -11.38
CA LEU A 44 -10.34 -8.29 -12.56
C LEU A 44 -10.30 -7.28 -13.71
N HIS A 45 -11.34 -6.46 -13.84
CA HIS A 45 -11.39 -5.41 -14.85
C HIS A 45 -10.33 -4.33 -14.58
N ALA A 46 -10.11 -3.95 -13.32
CA ALA A 46 -9.07 -3.01 -12.94
C ALA A 46 -7.64 -3.53 -13.25
N HIS A 47 -7.46 -4.85 -13.30
CA HIS A 47 -6.17 -5.50 -13.56
C HIS A 47 -6.01 -6.04 -15.00
N VAL A 48 -6.90 -5.65 -15.93
CA VAL A 48 -6.91 -6.20 -17.30
C VAL A 48 -5.57 -6.03 -18.02
N TYR A 49 -4.89 -4.91 -17.84
CA TYR A 49 -3.61 -4.62 -18.48
C TYR A 49 -2.41 -5.32 -17.82
N SER A 50 -2.46 -5.57 -16.52
CA SER A 50 -1.40 -6.29 -15.81
C SER A 50 -1.48 -7.80 -15.99
N GLY A 51 -2.65 -8.30 -16.41
CA GLY A 51 -2.93 -9.75 -16.47
C GLY A 51 -2.99 -10.42 -15.10
N PHE A 52 -2.87 -9.66 -14.00
CA PHE A 52 -2.90 -10.20 -12.63
C PHE A 52 -4.33 -10.60 -12.26
N LYS A 53 -4.51 -11.83 -11.81
CA LYS A 53 -5.84 -12.41 -11.52
C LYS A 53 -5.82 -13.11 -10.17
N TYR A 54 -6.94 -12.98 -9.45
CA TYR A 54 -7.14 -13.78 -8.25
C TYR A 54 -7.50 -15.23 -8.58
N GLN A 55 -7.23 -16.12 -7.64
CA GLN A 55 -7.66 -17.50 -7.61
C GLN A 55 -8.78 -17.62 -6.56
N LEU A 56 -9.86 -18.34 -6.92
CA LEU A 56 -10.96 -18.62 -6.00
C LEU A 56 -10.63 -19.86 -5.19
N ILE A 57 -10.50 -19.70 -3.88
CA ILE A 57 -10.26 -20.80 -2.95
C ILE A 57 -10.96 -20.55 -1.61
N ASP A 58 -11.11 -21.59 -0.80
CA ASP A 58 -11.40 -21.41 0.62
C ASP A 58 -10.16 -20.84 1.31
N LEU A 59 -10.23 -19.58 1.72
CA LEU A 59 -9.09 -18.85 2.31
C LEU A 59 -8.53 -19.50 3.57
N ARG A 60 -9.34 -20.30 4.30
CA ARG A 60 -8.89 -21.06 5.46
C ARG A 60 -7.92 -22.20 5.13
N ARG A 61 -7.76 -22.51 3.83
CA ARG A 61 -6.77 -23.50 3.35
C ARG A 61 -5.40 -22.89 3.08
N ILE A 62 -5.27 -21.57 3.13
CA ILE A 62 -3.98 -20.89 2.95
C ILE A 62 -3.16 -21.10 4.21
N PRO A 63 -1.93 -21.66 4.13
CA PRO A 63 -1.06 -21.80 5.29
C PRO A 63 -0.69 -20.43 5.86
N ALA A 64 -0.98 -20.19 7.12
CA ALA A 64 -0.75 -18.90 7.80
C ALA A 64 0.71 -18.40 7.68
N HIS A 65 1.69 -19.32 7.65
CA HIS A 65 3.11 -19.01 7.53
C HIS A 65 3.57 -18.58 6.13
N LYS A 66 2.66 -18.57 5.13
CA LYS A 66 2.96 -18.13 3.76
C LYS A 66 2.27 -16.83 3.37
N VAL A 67 1.58 -16.17 4.28
CA VAL A 67 0.82 -14.95 3.97
C VAL A 67 1.72 -13.73 4.01
N THR A 68 1.81 -12.98 2.91
CA THR A 68 2.57 -11.73 2.85
C THR A 68 1.72 -10.53 3.25
N LYS A 69 0.46 -10.48 2.80
CA LYS A 69 -0.52 -9.46 3.22
C LYS A 69 -1.95 -9.96 3.06
N ILE A 70 -2.85 -9.35 3.82
CA ILE A 70 -4.29 -9.54 3.68
C ILE A 70 -4.92 -8.17 3.41
N CYS A 71 -5.85 -8.09 2.44
CA CYS A 71 -6.62 -6.89 2.17
C CYS A 71 -8.10 -7.17 2.40
N PHE A 72 -8.79 -6.17 2.92
CA PHE A 72 -10.24 -6.12 2.99
C PHE A 72 -10.72 -5.03 2.05
N CYS A 73 -11.58 -5.37 1.09
CA CYS A 73 -12.10 -4.43 0.11
C CYS A 73 -13.63 -4.32 0.25
N GLY A 74 -14.12 -3.09 0.37
CA GLY A 74 -15.54 -2.84 0.58
C GLY A 74 -15.87 -1.38 0.87
N ASP A 75 -17.05 -1.15 1.47
CA ASP A 75 -17.48 0.17 1.88
C ASP A 75 -16.55 0.79 2.93
N HIS A 76 -16.24 2.08 2.80
CA HIS A 76 -15.29 2.77 3.66
C HIS A 76 -15.68 2.77 5.15
N ASP A 77 -16.95 3.04 5.43
CA ASP A 77 -17.43 3.10 6.82
C ASP A 77 -17.42 1.71 7.45
N ASP A 78 -17.70 0.66 6.66
CA ASP A 78 -17.58 -0.72 7.08
C ASP A 78 -16.11 -1.08 7.38
N LEU A 79 -15.18 -0.70 6.51
CA LEU A 79 -13.74 -0.89 6.72
C LEU A 79 -13.20 -0.10 7.92
N CYS A 80 -13.73 1.08 8.21
CA CYS A 80 -13.38 1.83 9.42
C CYS A 80 -13.79 1.09 10.70
N ARG A 81 -14.98 0.49 10.72
CA ARG A 81 -15.44 -0.35 11.84
C ARG A 81 -14.59 -1.61 11.97
N LEU A 82 -14.31 -2.27 10.85
CA LEU A 82 -13.44 -3.44 10.80
C LEU A 82 -12.03 -3.13 11.32
N ARG A 83 -11.47 -1.97 10.97
CA ARG A 83 -10.15 -1.54 11.46
C ARG A 83 -10.09 -1.47 12.98
N ILE A 84 -11.17 -1.04 13.63
CA ILE A 84 -11.25 -1.01 15.10
C ILE A 84 -11.20 -2.45 15.64
N GLN A 85 -12.01 -3.37 15.10
CA GLN A 85 -12.02 -4.77 15.52
C GLN A 85 -10.64 -5.43 15.31
N LEU A 86 -9.99 -5.17 14.17
CA LEU A 86 -8.65 -5.68 13.88
C LEU A 86 -7.60 -5.12 14.84
N ASN A 87 -7.65 -3.81 15.16
CA ASN A 87 -6.75 -3.20 16.13
C ASN A 87 -6.91 -3.81 17.53
N GLU A 88 -8.15 -4.07 17.97
CA GLU A 88 -8.43 -4.71 19.25
C GLU A 88 -7.89 -6.15 19.31
N ALA A 89 -8.06 -6.90 18.23
CA ALA A 89 -7.62 -8.30 18.18
C ALA A 89 -6.12 -8.46 17.96
N LEU A 90 -5.49 -7.59 17.17
CA LEU A 90 -4.09 -7.75 16.75
C LEU A 90 -3.12 -6.90 17.58
N GLY A 91 -3.57 -5.76 18.15
CA GLY A 91 -2.69 -4.81 18.82
C GLY A 91 -1.52 -4.38 17.90
N ASP A 92 -0.32 -4.32 18.47
CA ASP A 92 0.90 -3.92 17.76
C ASP A 92 1.54 -5.05 16.92
N ARG A 93 0.83 -6.17 16.72
CA ARG A 93 1.36 -7.34 15.97
C ARG A 93 1.21 -7.25 14.47
N ALA A 94 0.50 -6.23 13.96
CA ALA A 94 0.32 -5.96 12.54
C ALA A 94 0.31 -4.46 12.26
N HIS A 95 0.63 -4.09 11.03
CA HIS A 95 0.46 -2.73 10.53
C HIS A 95 -0.83 -2.65 9.72
N LEU A 96 -1.75 -1.77 10.13
CA LEU A 96 -3.05 -1.56 9.47
C LEU A 96 -3.05 -0.21 8.74
N THR A 97 -3.24 -0.23 7.43
CA THR A 97 -3.24 0.99 6.62
C THR A 97 -4.29 0.94 5.51
N PHE A 98 -4.76 2.11 5.08
CA PHE A 98 -5.59 2.23 3.88
C PHE A 98 -4.71 2.51 2.66
N SER A 99 -4.78 1.65 1.64
CA SER A 99 -4.16 1.86 0.34
C SER A 99 -5.11 2.54 -0.67
N ALA A 100 -6.40 2.51 -0.37
CA ALA A 100 -7.47 3.22 -1.05
C ALA A 100 -8.61 3.45 -0.07
N VAL A 101 -9.59 4.29 -0.42
CA VAL A 101 -10.77 4.53 0.42
C VAL A 101 -11.57 3.25 0.69
N ASP A 102 -11.52 2.30 -0.23
CA ASP A 102 -12.22 1.02 -0.24
C ASP A 102 -11.31 -0.19 -0.02
N CYS A 103 -10.05 0.02 0.42
CA CYS A 103 -9.09 -1.05 0.66
C CYS A 103 -8.28 -0.84 1.95
N LEU A 104 -8.54 -1.68 2.96
CA LEU A 104 -7.79 -1.78 4.22
C LEU A 104 -6.81 -2.95 4.14
N GLU A 105 -5.54 -2.69 4.41
CA GLU A 105 -4.46 -3.68 4.37
C GLU A 105 -4.00 -4.06 5.77
N VAL A 106 -3.74 -5.36 5.96
CA VAL A 106 -3.05 -5.95 7.12
C VAL A 106 -1.67 -6.40 6.64
N LEU A 107 -0.64 -5.77 7.18
CA LEU A 107 0.76 -5.95 6.79
C LEU A 107 1.61 -6.39 7.99
N PRO A 108 2.79 -6.99 7.78
CA PRO A 108 3.75 -7.22 8.85
C PRO A 108 4.13 -5.92 9.56
N VAL A 109 4.46 -6.00 10.83
CA VAL A 109 4.96 -4.85 11.61
C VAL A 109 6.20 -4.27 10.94
N GLY A 110 6.25 -2.95 10.78
CA GLY A 110 7.35 -2.25 10.15
C GLY A 110 7.42 -2.42 8.62
N CYS A 111 6.52 -3.19 8.02
CA CYS A 111 6.43 -3.33 6.57
C CYS A 111 5.54 -2.23 5.98
N ASN A 112 6.15 -1.27 5.31
CA ASN A 112 5.48 -0.17 4.63
C ASN A 112 6.31 0.29 3.43
N LYS A 113 5.80 1.21 2.61
CA LYS A 113 6.53 1.71 1.43
C LYS A 113 7.83 2.42 1.79
N GLY A 114 7.90 3.08 2.94
CA GLY A 114 9.13 3.72 3.43
C GLY A 114 10.22 2.71 3.77
N SER A 115 9.88 1.66 4.54
CA SER A 115 10.83 0.61 4.90
C SER A 115 11.34 -0.17 3.65
N ALA A 116 10.44 -0.42 2.69
CA ALA A 116 10.83 -1.06 1.43
C ALA A 116 11.77 -0.18 0.59
N LEU A 117 11.50 1.13 0.53
CA LEU A 117 12.37 2.09 -0.16
C LEU A 117 13.75 2.18 0.54
N ALA A 118 13.79 2.15 1.87
CA ALA A 118 15.04 2.17 2.61
C ALA A 118 15.94 0.96 2.27
N VAL A 119 15.36 -0.25 2.19
CA VAL A 119 16.09 -1.46 1.75
C VAL A 119 16.62 -1.30 0.33
N LEU A 120 15.81 -0.75 -0.58
CA LEU A 120 16.22 -0.52 -1.97
C LEU A 120 17.32 0.53 -2.06
N SER A 121 17.19 1.64 -1.34
CA SER A 121 18.17 2.73 -1.32
C SER A 121 19.52 2.23 -0.81
N ASP A 122 19.54 1.49 0.30
CA ASP A 122 20.76 0.89 0.85
C ASP A 122 21.43 -0.06 -0.16
N HIS A 123 20.63 -0.90 -0.82
CA HIS A 123 21.13 -1.80 -1.87
C HIS A 123 21.79 -1.07 -3.06
N LEU A 124 21.29 0.14 -3.37
CA LEU A 124 21.83 1.01 -4.43
C LEU A 124 22.98 1.92 -3.95
N GLY A 125 23.35 1.88 -2.68
CA GLY A 125 24.36 2.77 -2.09
C GLY A 125 23.86 4.22 -1.94
N LEU A 126 22.53 4.42 -1.86
CA LEU A 126 21.87 5.70 -1.67
C LEU A 126 21.32 5.81 -0.24
N THR A 127 21.06 7.04 0.17
CA THR A 127 20.32 7.33 1.41
C THR A 127 18.88 7.72 1.10
N MET A 128 18.00 7.68 2.09
CA MET A 128 16.63 8.17 1.93
C MET A 128 16.58 9.67 1.56
N GLN A 129 17.61 10.44 1.93
CA GLN A 129 17.72 11.85 1.59
C GLN A 129 18.01 12.10 0.10
N ASP A 130 18.54 11.11 -0.61
CA ASP A 130 18.78 11.15 -2.06
C ASP A 130 17.50 10.78 -2.85
N CYS A 131 16.44 10.38 -2.17
CA CYS A 131 15.20 9.91 -2.78
C CYS A 131 14.14 11.02 -2.88
N MET A 132 13.36 10.95 -3.96
CA MET A 132 12.13 11.72 -4.14
C MET A 132 10.95 10.75 -4.24
N ALA A 133 9.85 11.06 -3.56
CA ALA A 133 8.66 10.22 -3.56
C ALA A 133 7.38 11.03 -3.79
N PHE A 134 6.41 10.40 -4.46
CA PHE A 134 5.07 10.91 -4.71
C PHE A 134 4.06 9.96 -4.09
N GLY A 135 3.02 10.49 -3.46
CA GLY A 135 2.01 9.64 -2.82
C GLY A 135 0.65 10.32 -2.70
N ASP A 136 -0.40 9.51 -2.57
CA ASP A 136 -1.78 9.99 -2.50
C ASP A 136 -2.65 9.28 -1.45
N ALA A 137 -2.17 8.21 -0.82
CA ALA A 137 -2.91 7.44 0.17
C ALA A 137 -2.12 7.28 1.49
N MET A 138 -2.80 6.83 2.55
CA MET A 138 -2.19 6.68 3.88
C MET A 138 -1.03 5.68 3.91
N ASN A 139 -1.00 4.70 3.03
CA ASN A 139 0.12 3.76 2.90
C ASN A 139 1.40 4.40 2.30
N ASP A 140 1.34 5.67 1.86
CA ASP A 140 2.49 6.47 1.41
C ASP A 140 3.10 7.31 2.53
N HIS A 141 2.43 7.40 3.69
CA HIS A 141 2.80 8.31 4.79
C HIS A 141 4.25 8.15 5.21
N GLU A 142 4.69 6.93 5.53
CA GLU A 142 6.05 6.66 6.02
C GLU A 142 7.10 6.92 4.93
N MET A 143 6.79 6.57 3.69
CA MET A 143 7.66 6.86 2.55
C MET A 143 7.87 8.36 2.36
N LEU A 144 6.76 9.12 2.28
CA LEU A 144 6.81 10.57 2.09
C LEU A 144 7.50 11.30 3.23
N SER A 145 7.36 10.80 4.48
CA SER A 145 7.97 11.39 5.68
C SER A 145 9.47 11.16 5.78
N SER A 146 9.99 10.11 5.14
CA SER A 146 11.37 9.65 5.33
C SER A 146 12.31 10.04 4.20
N VAL A 147 11.80 10.38 3.02
CA VAL A 147 12.63 10.77 1.87
C VAL A 147 13.09 12.22 1.94
N GLY A 148 14.18 12.54 1.24
CA GLY A 148 14.68 13.91 1.12
C GLY A 148 13.69 14.85 0.43
N ARG A 149 12.79 14.33 -0.41
CA ARG A 149 11.74 15.11 -1.07
C ARG A 149 10.43 14.32 -1.20
N GLY A 150 9.57 14.46 -0.21
CA GLY A 150 8.20 13.95 -0.25
C GLY A 150 7.25 14.95 -0.93
N LEU A 151 6.37 14.45 -1.80
CA LEU A 151 5.43 15.26 -2.60
C LEU A 151 4.05 14.61 -2.55
N ILE A 152 3.04 15.34 -2.11
CA ILE A 152 1.67 14.88 -2.02
C ILE A 152 0.96 15.17 -3.34
N MET A 153 0.24 14.19 -3.88
CA MET A 153 -0.55 14.36 -5.09
C MET A 153 -1.81 15.20 -4.84
N GLY A 154 -2.26 15.96 -5.83
CA GLY A 154 -3.47 16.79 -5.73
C GLY A 154 -4.79 15.99 -5.62
N ASN A 155 -4.76 14.68 -5.84
CA ASN A 155 -5.86 13.74 -5.60
C ASN A 155 -5.70 12.96 -4.29
N ALA A 156 -4.81 13.38 -3.41
CA ALA A 156 -4.52 12.65 -2.20
C ALA A 156 -5.71 12.63 -1.22
N MET A 157 -5.75 11.57 -0.42
CA MET A 157 -6.68 11.44 0.69
C MET A 157 -6.53 12.62 1.65
N PRO A 158 -7.64 13.25 2.12
CA PRO A 158 -7.57 14.36 3.07
C PRO A 158 -6.79 14.01 4.35
N GLN A 159 -6.85 12.76 4.79
CA GLN A 159 -6.10 12.27 5.96
C GLN A 159 -4.59 12.34 5.75
N LEU A 160 -4.08 12.03 4.55
CA LEU A 160 -2.66 12.13 4.23
C LEU A 160 -2.20 13.59 4.25
N ILE A 161 -2.98 14.50 3.64
CA ILE A 161 -2.68 15.94 3.64
C ILE A 161 -2.64 16.47 5.06
N ALA A 162 -3.61 16.08 5.90
CA ALA A 162 -3.67 16.48 7.30
C ALA A 162 -2.51 15.92 8.15
N ALA A 163 -2.05 14.70 7.84
CA ALA A 163 -0.94 14.06 8.54
C ALA A 163 0.43 14.67 8.17
N LEU A 164 0.58 15.20 6.96
CA LEU A 164 1.83 15.74 6.43
C LEU A 164 1.69 17.20 5.96
N PRO A 165 1.24 18.14 6.81
CA PRO A 165 0.91 19.50 6.41
C PRO A 165 2.12 20.34 5.96
N HIS A 166 3.33 19.86 6.22
CA HIS A 166 4.59 20.49 5.84
C HIS A 166 5.07 20.13 4.44
N LEU A 167 4.48 19.07 3.83
CA LEU A 167 4.87 18.65 2.50
C LEU A 167 4.07 19.40 1.42
N PRO A 168 4.71 19.73 0.29
CA PRO A 168 4.03 20.41 -0.80
C PRO A 168 3.02 19.47 -1.49
N VAL A 169 1.85 20.02 -1.82
CA VAL A 169 0.86 19.37 -2.67
C VAL A 169 1.11 19.81 -4.11
N ILE A 170 1.29 18.84 -5.02
CA ILE A 170 1.45 19.09 -6.46
C ILE A 170 0.10 18.93 -7.19
N GLY A 171 0.11 18.89 -8.51
CA GLY A 171 -1.10 18.74 -9.32
C GLY A 171 -1.79 17.37 -9.17
N HIS A 172 -2.97 17.27 -9.75
CA HIS A 172 -3.76 16.04 -9.78
C HIS A 172 -3.17 15.02 -10.79
N CYS A 173 -3.26 13.72 -10.51
CA CYS A 173 -2.75 12.65 -11.37
C CYS A 173 -3.33 12.70 -12.80
N ARG A 174 -4.59 13.13 -12.98
CA ARG A 174 -5.23 13.32 -14.30
C ARG A 174 -4.52 14.33 -15.19
N ASN A 175 -3.74 15.22 -14.61
CA ASN A 175 -3.02 16.28 -15.32
C ASN A 175 -1.52 15.98 -15.41
N GLU A 176 -1.13 14.70 -15.36
CA GLU A 176 0.27 14.26 -15.47
C GLU A 176 1.22 14.99 -14.50
N ALA A 177 0.73 15.27 -13.29
CA ALA A 177 1.42 16.16 -12.34
C ALA A 177 2.83 15.70 -11.97
N VAL A 178 3.08 14.38 -11.88
CA VAL A 178 4.42 13.83 -11.61
C VAL A 178 5.36 14.17 -12.76
N SER A 179 4.96 13.94 -14.01
CA SER A 179 5.75 14.23 -15.20
C SER A 179 6.08 15.72 -15.29
N HIS A 180 5.07 16.60 -15.14
CA HIS A 180 5.28 18.04 -15.14
C HIS A 180 6.21 18.51 -14.03
N PHE A 181 6.04 17.96 -12.82
CA PHE A 181 6.91 18.29 -11.70
C PHE A 181 8.37 17.89 -11.97
N LEU A 182 8.59 16.67 -12.44
CA LEU A 182 9.93 16.15 -12.74
C LEU A 182 10.60 16.94 -13.85
N THR A 183 9.91 17.24 -14.96
CA THR A 183 10.45 18.07 -16.05
C THR A 183 10.92 19.41 -15.52
N HIS A 184 10.05 20.13 -14.81
CA HIS A 184 10.40 21.43 -14.26
C HIS A 184 11.55 21.37 -13.23
N TRP A 185 11.60 20.30 -12.41
CA TRP A 185 12.66 20.09 -11.45
C TRP A 185 14.01 19.80 -12.12
N LEU A 186 14.04 19.01 -13.19
CA LEU A 186 15.23 18.71 -14.00
C LEU A 186 15.75 19.98 -14.66
N ASP A 187 14.88 20.77 -15.29
CA ASP A 187 15.22 22.04 -15.95
C ASP A 187 15.86 23.03 -14.96
N LYS A 188 15.26 23.19 -13.78
CA LYS A 188 15.80 24.07 -12.72
C LYS A 188 17.16 23.65 -12.19
N ASN A 189 17.47 22.36 -12.20
CA ASN A 189 18.73 21.85 -11.69
C ASN A 189 19.77 21.59 -12.80
N ASN A 190 19.51 22.04 -14.04
CA ASN A 190 20.36 21.83 -15.23
C ASN A 190 20.75 20.34 -15.43
N LEU A 191 19.87 19.41 -15.10
CA LEU A 191 20.10 18.02 -15.30
C LEU A 191 19.67 17.62 -16.73
N PRO A 192 20.51 16.87 -17.48
CA PRO A 192 20.16 16.46 -18.83
C PRO A 192 18.91 15.56 -18.79
N TYR A 193 17.86 15.99 -19.47
CA TYR A 193 16.71 15.14 -19.80
C TYR A 193 16.96 14.57 -21.20
N SER A 194 17.07 13.25 -21.28
CA SER A 194 17.12 12.54 -22.57
C SER A 194 15.85 11.70 -22.70
N PRO A 195 14.83 12.17 -23.41
CA PRO A 195 13.70 11.32 -23.77
C PRO A 195 14.20 10.27 -24.78
N GLU A 196 14.16 8.98 -24.45
CA GLU A 196 14.25 7.89 -25.40
C GLU A 196 12.92 7.71 -26.14
#